data_dc62b329cdd44978c56a45d6d92a052c
#
_entry.id   dc62b329cdd44978c56a45d6d92a052c
#
_cell.length_a   1.000
_cell.length_b   1.000
_cell.length_c   1.000
_cell.angle_alpha   90.00
_cell.angle_beta   90.00
_cell.angle_gamma   90.00
#
_symmetry.space_group_name_H-M   'P 1'
#
loop_
_entity.id
_entity.type
_entity.pdbx_description
1 polymer ?
#
loop_
_entity_poly.entity_id
_entity_poly.type
_entity_poly.pdbx_seq_one_letter_code
_entity_poly.pdbx_strand_id
1 'polypeptide(L)'
;MKDSYSFFAMMARMKYIERWALMRNSWKENICEHSLEVAMLSHALAILSKEKCGRDVDEKKVALMGLYHDANEVVTGDLPTPVKYYDEDIKEAYKKVERIASVTMLDRKSVV
;
A
#
# COMPACT_ATOMS: atom_id res chain seq x y z
N MET A 1 27.76 4.49 -5.22
CA MET A 1 26.91 5.22 -4.26
C MET A 1 25.97 4.28 -3.55
N LYS A 2 25.74 4.54 -2.33
CA LYS A 2 24.85 3.73 -1.51
C LYS A 2 23.40 3.94 -1.87
N ASP A 3 22.58 2.97 -1.52
CA ASP A 3 21.14 3.02 -1.75
C ASP A 3 20.41 3.73 -0.63
N SER A 4 21.12 4.60 0.10
CA SER A 4 20.61 5.19 1.33
C SER A 4 19.32 5.95 1.17
N TYR A 5 19.10 6.53 0.01
CA TYR A 5 17.95 7.40 -0.20
C TYR A 5 16.96 6.83 -1.20
N SER A 6 16.89 5.50 -1.24
CA SER A 6 16.09 4.84 -2.25
C SER A 6 14.62 4.66 -1.87
N PHE A 7 14.24 4.85 -0.58
CA PHE A 7 12.86 4.59 -0.18
C PHE A 7 11.86 5.43 -0.99
N PHE A 8 12.04 6.75 -0.99
CA PHE A 8 11.11 7.62 -1.73
C PHE A 8 11.26 7.49 -3.23
N ALA A 9 12.46 7.16 -3.70
CA ALA A 9 12.65 6.84 -5.10
C ALA A 9 11.84 5.59 -5.48
N MET A 10 11.80 4.60 -4.59
CA MET A 10 10.98 3.42 -4.78
C MET A 10 9.50 3.76 -4.74
N MET A 11 9.08 4.66 -3.85
CA MET A 11 7.69 5.11 -3.80
C MET A 11 7.25 5.75 -5.11
N ALA A 12 8.16 6.48 -5.77
CA ALA A 12 7.86 7.09 -7.06
C ALA A 12 7.54 6.05 -8.14
N ARG A 13 7.92 4.79 -7.93
CA ARG A 13 7.62 3.70 -8.87
C ARG A 13 6.21 3.14 -8.73
N MET A 14 5.47 3.55 -7.69
CA MET A 14 4.09 3.07 -7.50
C MET A 14 3.23 3.35 -8.72
N LYS A 15 3.51 4.41 -9.44
CA LYS A 15 2.75 4.76 -10.65
C LYS A 15 2.91 3.75 -11.78
N TYR A 16 3.91 2.87 -11.70
CA TYR A 16 4.15 1.85 -12.71
C TYR A 16 3.53 0.50 -12.36
N ILE A 17 2.94 0.37 -11.17
CA ILE A 17 2.36 -0.89 -10.72
C ILE A 17 0.85 -0.81 -10.92
N GLU A 18 0.34 -1.56 -11.89
CA GLU A 18 -1.09 -1.57 -12.19
C GLU A 18 -1.82 -2.49 -11.21
N ARG A 19 -2.98 -2.04 -10.76
CA ARG A 19 -3.88 -2.86 -9.95
C ARG A 19 -4.64 -3.81 -10.88
N TRP A 20 -4.87 -5.03 -10.38
CA TRP A 20 -5.62 -6.04 -11.14
C TRP A 20 -4.98 -6.37 -12.49
N ALA A 21 -3.65 -6.33 -12.55
CA ALA A 21 -2.91 -6.51 -13.79
C ALA A 21 -3.24 -7.83 -14.50
N LEU A 22 -3.54 -8.88 -13.73
CA LEU A 22 -3.86 -10.20 -14.25
C LEU A 22 -5.37 -10.42 -14.39
N MET A 23 -6.17 -9.40 -14.09
CA MET A 23 -7.62 -9.49 -14.11
C MET A 23 -8.19 -8.55 -15.17
N ARG A 24 -9.36 -8.92 -15.68
CA ARG A 24 -10.07 -8.07 -16.61
C ARG A 24 -10.65 -6.87 -15.85
N ASN A 25 -10.39 -5.69 -16.36
CA ASN A 25 -10.96 -4.48 -15.80
C ASN A 25 -11.26 -3.49 -16.92
N SER A 26 -12.22 -2.60 -16.69
CA SER A 26 -12.62 -1.59 -17.66
C SER A 26 -11.89 -0.27 -17.47
N TRP A 27 -11.12 -0.15 -16.42
CA TRP A 27 -10.41 1.08 -16.08
C TRP A 27 -9.04 0.70 -15.54
N LYS A 28 -8.00 1.21 -16.18
CA LYS A 28 -6.64 0.98 -15.69
C LYS A 28 -6.35 1.92 -14.53
N GLU A 29 -5.81 1.37 -13.48
CA GLU A 29 -5.48 2.12 -12.27
C GLU A 29 -4.16 1.60 -11.74
N ASN A 30 -3.24 2.50 -11.40
CA ASN A 30 -2.00 2.11 -10.76
C ASN A 30 -2.12 2.24 -9.24
N ILE A 31 -1.15 1.68 -8.51
CA ILE A 31 -1.24 1.70 -7.04
C ILE A 31 -0.99 3.10 -6.47
N CYS A 32 -0.36 3.99 -7.22
CA CYS A 32 -0.21 5.38 -6.79
C CYS A 32 -1.57 6.07 -6.72
N GLU A 33 -2.36 5.94 -7.78
CA GLU A 33 -3.72 6.49 -7.81
C GLU A 33 -4.59 5.87 -6.74
N HIS A 34 -4.53 4.56 -6.61
CA HIS A 34 -5.28 3.84 -5.59
C HIS A 34 -4.92 4.32 -4.19
N SER A 35 -3.63 4.45 -3.89
CA SER A 35 -3.18 4.86 -2.57
C SER A 35 -3.62 6.28 -2.23
N LEU A 36 -3.64 7.17 -3.23
CA LEU A 36 -4.15 8.52 -3.02
C LEU A 36 -5.64 8.50 -2.68
N GLU A 37 -6.42 7.72 -3.42
CA GLU A 37 -7.86 7.61 -3.17
C GLU A 37 -8.13 6.99 -1.80
N VAL A 38 -7.39 5.96 -1.43
CA VAL A 38 -7.51 5.34 -0.11
C VAL A 38 -7.17 6.33 0.99
N ALA A 39 -6.13 7.13 0.80
CA ALA A 39 -5.74 8.14 1.78
C ALA A 39 -6.86 9.16 1.98
N MET A 40 -7.43 9.66 0.90
CA MET A 40 -8.51 10.65 0.98
C MET A 40 -9.77 10.07 1.61
N LEU A 41 -10.15 8.86 1.19
CA LEU A 41 -11.35 8.22 1.73
C LEU A 41 -11.17 7.87 3.20
N SER A 42 -10.01 7.34 3.57
CA SER A 42 -9.71 7.00 4.97
C SER A 42 -9.71 8.24 5.85
N HIS A 43 -9.18 9.34 5.35
CA HIS A 43 -9.19 10.61 6.07
C HIS A 43 -10.63 11.08 6.30
N ALA A 44 -11.46 11.03 5.27
CA ALA A 44 -12.86 11.43 5.39
C ALA A 44 -13.60 10.56 6.42
N LEU A 45 -13.40 9.25 6.35
CA LEU A 45 -14.05 8.32 7.29
C LEU A 45 -13.58 8.55 8.72
N ALA A 46 -12.31 8.87 8.91
CA ALA A 46 -11.76 9.15 10.23
C ALA A 46 -12.37 10.44 10.80
N ILE A 47 -12.51 11.48 9.98
CA ILE A 47 -13.14 12.73 10.41
C ILE A 47 -14.61 12.46 10.80
N LEU A 48 -15.35 11.74 9.99
CA LEU A 48 -16.72 11.39 10.30
C LEU A 48 -16.84 10.58 11.60
N SER A 49 -15.90 9.68 11.80
CA SER A 49 -15.86 8.85 13.00
C SER A 49 -15.69 9.71 14.26
N LYS A 50 -14.81 10.72 14.19
CA LYS A 50 -14.63 11.67 15.30
C LYS A 50 -15.86 12.53 15.52
N GLU A 51 -16.36 13.13 14.47
CA GLU A 51 -17.42 14.15 14.57
C GLU A 51 -18.78 13.56 14.85
N LYS A 52 -19.09 12.41 14.26
CA LYS A 52 -20.42 11.81 14.36
C LYS A 52 -20.51 10.70 15.40
N CYS A 53 -19.43 9.97 15.64
CA CYS A 53 -19.44 8.82 16.55
C CYS A 53 -18.64 9.06 17.81
N GLY A 54 -17.99 10.19 17.94
CA GLY A 54 -17.23 10.54 19.13
C GLY A 54 -16.02 9.65 19.40
N ARG A 55 -15.50 9.00 18.37
CA ARG A 55 -14.35 8.12 18.53
C ARG A 55 -13.06 8.92 18.58
N ASP A 56 -12.10 8.40 19.34
CA ASP A 56 -10.79 9.01 19.44
C ASP A 56 -9.91 8.43 18.32
N VAL A 57 -9.88 9.14 17.21
CA VAL A 57 -9.14 8.71 16.02
C VAL A 57 -8.22 9.84 15.58
N ASP A 58 -6.97 9.49 15.28
CA ASP A 58 -6.02 10.44 14.70
C ASP A 58 -6.18 10.42 13.18
N GLU A 59 -6.96 11.38 12.67
CA GLU A 59 -7.30 11.42 11.25
C GLU A 59 -6.10 11.65 10.35
N LYS A 60 -5.09 12.34 10.85
CA LYS A 60 -3.85 12.57 10.07
C LYS A 60 -3.05 11.28 9.93
N LYS A 61 -2.96 10.52 11.01
CA LYS A 61 -2.27 9.23 10.98
C LYS A 61 -2.99 8.24 10.07
N VAL A 62 -4.31 8.22 10.13
CA VAL A 62 -5.11 7.34 9.27
C VAL A 62 -4.87 7.65 7.80
N ALA A 63 -4.83 8.94 7.45
CA ALA A 63 -4.56 9.36 6.07
C ALA A 63 -3.18 8.87 5.60
N LEU A 64 -2.16 9.04 6.44
CA LEU A 64 -0.82 8.60 6.08
C LEU A 64 -0.75 7.08 5.96
N MET A 65 -1.42 6.35 6.82
CA MET A 65 -1.47 4.89 6.73
C MET A 65 -2.12 4.46 5.41
N GLY A 66 -3.19 5.12 5.01
CA GLY A 66 -3.83 4.84 3.72
C GLY A 66 -2.92 5.11 2.54
N LEU A 67 -2.15 6.19 2.62
CA LEU A 67 -1.23 6.57 1.55
C LEU A 67 -0.14 5.52 1.32
N TYR A 68 0.36 4.91 2.39
CA TYR A 68 1.49 3.98 2.31
C TYR A 68 1.10 2.52 2.49
N HIS A 69 -0.20 2.20 2.56
CA HIS A 69 -0.62 0.83 2.89
C HIS A 69 -0.15 -0.22 1.88
N ASP A 70 0.03 0.15 0.62
CA ASP A 70 0.48 -0.75 -0.43
C ASP A 70 1.93 -0.50 -0.85
N ALA A 71 2.70 0.20 -0.02
CA ALA A 71 4.08 0.55 -0.37
C ALA A 71 4.92 -0.66 -0.75
N ASN A 72 4.73 -1.79 -0.09
CA ASN A 72 5.51 -3.00 -0.36
C ASN A 72 5.26 -3.57 -1.75
N GLU A 73 4.19 -3.19 -2.41
CA GLU A 73 3.91 -3.67 -3.77
C GLU A 73 4.89 -3.13 -4.81
N VAL A 74 5.66 -2.13 -4.45
CA VAL A 74 6.76 -1.68 -5.30
C VAL A 74 7.76 -2.82 -5.52
N VAL A 75 7.90 -3.69 -4.53
CA VAL A 75 8.79 -4.85 -4.58
C VAL A 75 8.07 -6.09 -5.09
N THR A 76 6.85 -6.33 -4.61
CA THR A 76 6.12 -7.58 -4.89
C THR A 76 5.24 -7.52 -6.14
N GLY A 77 4.87 -6.31 -6.58
CA GLY A 77 3.82 -6.14 -7.58
C GLY A 77 2.45 -6.35 -6.97
N ASP A 78 1.43 -5.94 -7.69
CA ASP A 78 0.04 -6.13 -7.25
C ASP A 78 -0.46 -7.50 -7.71
N LEU A 79 -0.80 -8.35 -6.75
CA LEU A 79 -1.38 -9.65 -7.04
C LEU A 79 -2.86 -9.59 -6.70
N PRO A 80 -3.75 -9.97 -7.64
CA PRO A 80 -5.20 -9.92 -7.38
C PRO A 80 -5.59 -10.76 -6.18
N THR A 81 -6.55 -10.26 -5.41
CA THR A 81 -7.02 -10.93 -4.20
C THR A 81 -7.41 -12.40 -4.43
N PRO A 82 -8.12 -12.76 -5.52
CA PRO A 82 -8.43 -14.17 -5.74
C PRO A 82 -7.21 -15.06 -5.85
N VAL A 83 -6.09 -14.54 -6.30
CA VAL A 83 -4.83 -15.29 -6.40
C VAL A 83 -4.13 -15.33 -5.05
N LYS A 84 -4.07 -14.19 -4.34
CA LYS A 84 -3.42 -14.11 -3.03
C LYS A 84 -4.01 -15.08 -2.02
N TYR A 85 -5.30 -15.27 -2.06
CA TYR A 85 -6.03 -16.03 -1.05
C TYR A 85 -6.66 -17.30 -1.61
N TYR A 86 -6.03 -17.85 -2.64
CA TYR A 86 -6.54 -19.05 -3.29
C TYR A 86 -6.66 -20.23 -2.30
N ASP A 87 -5.62 -20.45 -1.50
CA ASP A 87 -5.66 -21.41 -0.40
C ASP A 87 -4.76 -20.93 0.73
N GLU A 88 -4.74 -21.66 1.85
CA GLU A 88 -3.99 -21.24 3.02
C GLU A 88 -2.48 -21.20 2.78
N ASP A 89 -1.96 -22.15 2.01
CA ASP A 89 -0.52 -22.19 1.75
C ASP A 89 -0.07 -21.00 0.93
N ILE A 90 -0.83 -20.64 -0.09
CA ILE A 90 -0.54 -19.47 -0.92
C ILE A 90 -0.67 -18.19 -0.11
N LYS A 91 -1.72 -18.10 0.70
CA LYS A 91 -1.95 -16.95 1.56
C LYS A 91 -0.80 -16.72 2.51
N GLU A 92 -0.35 -17.77 3.18
CA GLU A 92 0.77 -17.67 4.12
C GLU A 92 2.08 -17.33 3.43
N ALA A 93 2.34 -17.97 2.29
CA ALA A 93 3.53 -17.69 1.49
C ALA A 93 3.56 -16.24 1.04
N TYR A 94 2.43 -15.71 0.58
CA TYR A 94 2.35 -14.32 0.13
C TYR A 94 2.55 -13.34 1.28
N LYS A 95 1.97 -13.63 2.44
CA LYS A 95 2.17 -12.78 3.62
C LYS A 95 3.65 -12.73 4.02
N LYS A 96 4.34 -13.85 3.90
CA LYS A 96 5.77 -13.89 4.17
C LYS A 96 6.55 -13.02 3.18
N VAL A 97 6.19 -13.08 1.91
CA VAL A 97 6.81 -12.24 0.87
C VAL A 97 6.57 -10.78 1.17
N GLU A 98 5.36 -10.42 1.56
CA GLU A 98 5.04 -9.03 1.91
C GLU A 98 5.87 -8.53 3.08
N ARG A 99 6.07 -9.36 4.10
CA ARG A 99 6.90 -8.98 5.24
C ARG A 99 8.34 -8.76 4.83
N ILE A 100 8.88 -9.64 4.01
CA ILE A 100 10.26 -9.52 3.53
C ILE A 100 10.41 -8.24 2.70
N ALA A 101 9.45 -7.96 1.83
CA ALA A 101 9.47 -6.76 1.00
C ALA A 101 9.45 -5.50 1.86
N SER A 102 8.60 -5.48 2.88
CA SER A 102 8.50 -4.34 3.78
C SER A 102 9.79 -4.08 4.54
N VAL A 103 10.39 -5.14 5.07
CA VAL A 103 11.67 -5.04 5.77
C VAL A 103 12.76 -4.54 4.83
N THR A 104 12.80 -5.09 3.62
CA THR A 104 13.81 -4.70 2.62
C THR A 104 13.71 -3.21 2.30
N MET A 105 12.51 -2.69 2.14
CA MET A 105 12.31 -1.28 1.86
C MET A 105 12.77 -0.40 3.01
N LEU A 106 12.42 -0.78 4.23
CA LEU A 106 12.78 0.01 5.41
C LEU A 106 14.28 -0.02 5.68
N ASP A 107 14.93 -1.13 5.35
CA ASP A 107 16.38 -1.28 5.53
C ASP A 107 17.20 -0.37 4.63
N ARG A 108 16.57 0.25 3.65
CA ARG A 108 17.29 1.13 2.74
C ARG A 108 17.69 2.46 3.36
N LYS A 109 17.25 2.72 4.58
CA LYS A 109 17.61 3.91 5.34
C LYS A 109 17.31 5.24 4.64
N SER A 110 16.57 5.18 3.59
CA SER A 110 16.20 6.35 2.81
C SER A 110 15.01 7.06 3.42
N VAL A 111 14.52 6.54 4.48
CA VAL A 111 13.37 7.09 5.20
C VAL A 111 13.78 8.30 6.04
N VAL A 112 15.03 8.46 6.20
CA VAL A 112 15.57 9.53 7.05
C VAL A 112 15.57 10.86 6.33
#